data_6c71bcf94939d4a971169529fd0899ff
#
_entry.id   6c71bcf94939d4a971169529fd0899ff
#
_cell.length_a   1.000
_cell.length_b   1.000
_cell.length_c   1.000
_cell.angle_alpha   90.00
_cell.angle_beta   90.00
_cell.angle_gamma   90.00
#
_symmetry.space_group_name_H-M   'P 1'
#
loop_
_entity.id
_entity.type
_entity.pdbx_description
1 polymer ?
#
loop_
_entity_poly.entity_id
_entity_poly.type
_entity_poly.pdbx_seq_one_letter_code
_entity_poly.pdbx_strand_id
1 'polypeptide(L)'
;SKSRADYIVGELAACQKAPSVRRLVVKSSAAVYGCAPRDPALFNEETQPHRPPRSGYGKDVTAVEVYVRGFSRRRPDVAVTVLWFANFLGPQVQTAFVDYLSLPVLPTVLGFDPRLQFVHIHDVVQAIRIAAGDTHPGTYNVAGPGTLTLSQIARRLGRPTVPIPAFATSALPDVVYFKSLY
;
A
#
# COMPACT_ATOMS: atom_id res chain seq x y z
N SER A 1 -12.98 15.90 8.59
CA SER A 1 -12.87 15.42 7.18
C SER A 1 -13.21 13.94 7.15
N LYS A 2 -14.01 13.51 6.19
CA LYS A 2 -14.33 12.09 5.99
C LYS A 2 -13.05 11.32 5.72
N SER A 3 -12.87 10.18 6.37
CA SER A 3 -11.72 9.31 6.12
C SER A 3 -11.82 8.65 4.73
N ARG A 4 -10.70 8.17 4.20
CA ARG A 4 -10.71 7.40 2.94
C ARG A 4 -11.60 6.15 3.06
N ALA A 5 -11.65 5.52 4.22
CA ALA A 5 -12.52 4.38 4.50
C ALA A 5 -14.01 4.75 4.37
N ASP A 6 -14.42 5.95 4.79
CA ASP A 6 -15.82 6.38 4.69
C ASP A 6 -16.29 6.52 3.23
N TYR A 7 -15.42 6.97 2.32
CA TYR A 7 -15.74 7.03 0.89
C TYR A 7 -15.94 5.63 0.30
N ILE A 8 -15.03 4.72 0.58
CA ILE A 8 -15.12 3.34 0.07
C ILE A 8 -16.34 2.60 0.62
N VAL A 9 -16.70 2.84 1.87
CA VAL A 9 -17.94 2.30 2.45
C VAL A 9 -19.17 2.76 1.68
N GLY A 10 -19.22 4.05 1.29
CA GLY A 10 -20.29 4.59 0.45
C GLY A 10 -20.37 3.93 -0.93
N GLU A 11 -19.23 3.75 -1.59
CA GLU A 11 -19.16 3.08 -2.89
C GLU A 11 -19.57 1.60 -2.80
N LEU A 12 -19.09 0.87 -1.80
CA LEU A 12 -19.49 -0.52 -1.57
C LEU A 12 -20.99 -0.65 -1.27
N ALA A 13 -21.56 0.29 -0.52
CA ALA A 13 -23.00 0.31 -0.24
C ALA A 13 -23.83 0.55 -1.52
N ALA A 14 -23.37 1.43 -2.42
CA ALA A 14 -23.98 1.64 -3.73
C ALA A 14 -23.88 0.37 -4.59
N CYS A 15 -22.72 -0.24 -4.70
CA CYS A 15 -22.51 -1.49 -5.42
C CYS A 15 -23.36 -2.64 -4.85
N GLN A 16 -23.61 -2.66 -3.54
CA GLN A 16 -24.45 -3.69 -2.92
C GLN A 16 -25.90 -3.60 -3.34
N LYS A 17 -26.40 -2.38 -3.61
CA LYS A 17 -27.78 -2.13 -4.02
C LYS A 17 -27.98 -2.25 -5.55
N ALA A 18 -26.90 -2.25 -6.32
CA ALA A 18 -26.95 -2.26 -7.78
C ALA A 18 -26.91 -3.71 -8.31
N PRO A 19 -28.03 -4.26 -8.82
CA PRO A 19 -28.08 -5.64 -9.32
C PRO A 19 -27.31 -5.83 -10.62
N SER A 20 -26.96 -4.75 -11.32
CA SER A 20 -26.17 -4.79 -12.57
C SER A 20 -24.67 -4.99 -12.34
N VAL A 21 -24.16 -4.76 -11.13
CA VAL A 21 -22.74 -4.96 -10.79
C VAL A 21 -22.43 -6.46 -10.76
N ARG A 22 -21.50 -6.90 -11.61
CA ARG A 22 -21.00 -8.27 -11.69
C ARG A 22 -19.54 -8.40 -11.32
N ARG A 23 -18.78 -7.31 -11.40
CA ARG A 23 -17.36 -7.28 -11.07
C ARG A 23 -17.04 -6.05 -10.22
N LEU A 24 -16.17 -6.21 -9.27
CA LEU A 24 -15.63 -5.15 -8.42
C LEU A 24 -14.11 -5.28 -8.37
N VAL A 25 -13.40 -4.27 -8.83
CA VAL A 25 -11.94 -4.18 -8.71
C VAL A 25 -11.61 -3.17 -7.63
N VAL A 26 -10.90 -3.62 -6.61
CA VAL A 26 -10.49 -2.80 -5.47
C VAL A 26 -9.00 -2.50 -5.57
N LYS A 27 -8.66 -1.22 -5.76
CA LYS A 27 -7.28 -0.75 -5.63
C LYS A 27 -6.94 -0.60 -4.16
N SER A 28 -6.10 -1.48 -3.66
CA SER A 28 -5.59 -1.51 -2.30
C SER A 28 -4.06 -1.35 -2.27
N SER A 29 -3.41 -1.65 -1.18
CA SER A 29 -1.97 -1.45 -1.02
C SER A 29 -1.34 -2.57 -0.22
N ALA A 30 -0.10 -2.93 -0.56
CA ALA A 30 0.74 -3.82 0.23
C ALA A 30 1.03 -3.31 1.66
N ALA A 31 0.65 -2.06 1.98
CA ALA A 31 0.68 -1.54 3.34
C ALA A 31 -0.21 -2.33 4.33
N VAL A 32 -1.11 -3.20 3.85
CA VAL A 32 -1.87 -4.16 4.68
C VAL A 32 -0.96 -5.10 5.47
N TYR A 33 0.22 -5.41 4.94
CA TYR A 33 1.19 -6.27 5.62
C TYR A 33 1.85 -5.60 6.83
N GLY A 34 1.91 -4.26 6.85
CA GLY A 34 2.72 -3.56 7.84
C GLY A 34 4.22 -3.82 7.63
N CYS A 35 5.01 -3.65 8.69
CA CYS A 35 6.43 -3.97 8.69
C CYS A 35 6.94 -4.19 10.12
N ALA A 36 6.38 -5.19 10.81
CA ALA A 36 6.87 -5.54 12.13
C ALA A 36 8.26 -6.22 12.03
N PRO A 37 9.15 -6.05 13.01
CA PRO A 37 10.51 -6.62 12.98
C PRO A 37 10.58 -8.15 12.86
N ARG A 38 9.46 -8.84 13.13
CA ARG A 38 9.35 -10.30 13.05
C ARG A 38 8.57 -10.77 11.80
N ASP A 39 8.16 -9.85 10.93
CA ASP A 39 7.51 -10.21 9.70
C ASP A 39 8.50 -10.87 8.73
N PRO A 40 8.03 -11.76 7.85
CA PRO A 40 8.89 -12.39 6.86
C PRO A 40 9.50 -11.37 5.91
N ALA A 41 10.65 -11.68 5.33
CA ALA A 41 11.32 -10.80 4.36
C ALA A 41 10.55 -10.67 3.03
N LEU A 42 9.68 -11.61 2.74
CA LEU A 42 8.82 -11.65 1.55
C LEU A 42 7.40 -11.98 1.99
N PHE A 43 6.45 -11.31 1.38
CA PHE A 43 5.02 -11.53 1.61
C PHE A 43 4.38 -12.11 0.35
N ASN A 44 3.48 -13.04 0.54
CA ASN A 44 2.53 -13.49 -0.47
C ASN A 44 1.10 -13.19 0.02
N GLU A 45 0.11 -13.42 -0.82
CA GLU A 45 -1.29 -13.10 -0.54
C GLU A 45 -1.88 -13.90 0.63
N GLU A 46 -1.27 -15.02 0.99
CA GLU A 46 -1.65 -15.86 2.12
C GLU A 46 -0.96 -15.43 3.43
N THR A 47 0.08 -14.59 3.34
CA THR A 47 0.84 -14.15 4.49
C THR A 47 0.00 -13.27 5.39
N GLN A 48 -0.16 -13.69 6.64
CA GLN A 48 -0.78 -12.86 7.67
C GLN A 48 0.31 -11.99 8.35
N PRO A 49 0.11 -10.68 8.47
CA PRO A 49 1.05 -9.84 9.22
C PRO A 49 1.06 -10.28 10.68
N HIS A 50 2.25 -10.33 11.29
CA HIS A 50 2.39 -10.67 12.70
C HIS A 50 1.62 -9.67 13.60
N ARG A 51 1.62 -8.41 13.19
CA ARG A 51 0.80 -7.35 13.80
C ARG A 51 0.18 -6.48 12.70
N PRO A 52 -1.14 -6.44 12.61
CA PRO A 52 -1.79 -5.55 11.64
C PRO A 52 -1.45 -4.08 11.96
N PRO A 53 -1.33 -3.23 10.94
CA PRO A 53 -1.08 -1.81 11.11
C PRO A 53 -2.14 -1.16 12.02
N ARG A 54 -1.69 -0.41 13.04
CA ARG A 54 -2.60 0.22 14.03
C ARG A 54 -2.73 1.73 13.85
N SER A 55 -1.95 2.33 12.98
CA SER A 55 -1.93 3.77 12.75
C SER A 55 -1.68 4.11 11.29
N GLY A 56 -1.97 5.34 10.90
CA GLY A 56 -1.68 5.88 9.59
C GLY A 56 -2.37 5.15 8.44
N TYR A 57 -1.77 5.25 7.26
CA TYR A 57 -2.31 4.72 6.02
C TYR A 57 -2.55 3.20 6.05
N GLY A 58 -1.67 2.43 6.67
CA GLY A 58 -1.83 0.98 6.79
C GLY A 58 -3.09 0.57 7.55
N LYS A 59 -3.44 1.30 8.62
CA LYS A 59 -4.70 1.09 9.35
C LYS A 59 -5.92 1.33 8.46
N ASP A 60 -5.92 2.43 7.69
CA ASP A 60 -7.02 2.76 6.79
C ASP A 60 -7.22 1.70 5.72
N VAL A 61 -6.11 1.24 5.12
CA VAL A 61 -6.14 0.16 4.12
C VAL A 61 -6.67 -1.14 4.73
N THR A 62 -6.22 -1.52 5.93
CA THR A 62 -6.71 -2.71 6.63
C THR A 62 -8.21 -2.62 6.93
N ALA A 63 -8.71 -1.45 7.30
CA ALA A 63 -10.14 -1.23 7.51
C ALA A 63 -10.94 -1.44 6.21
N VAL A 64 -10.44 -0.92 5.10
CA VAL A 64 -11.05 -1.13 3.78
C VAL A 64 -11.14 -2.62 3.43
N GLU A 65 -10.09 -3.41 3.69
CA GLU A 65 -10.09 -4.87 3.46
C GLU A 65 -11.21 -5.60 4.23
N VAL A 66 -11.50 -5.16 5.46
CA VAL A 66 -12.61 -5.73 6.24
C VAL A 66 -13.95 -5.45 5.57
N TYR A 67 -14.18 -4.23 5.07
CA TYR A 67 -15.41 -3.87 4.37
C TYR A 67 -15.55 -4.63 3.04
N VAL A 68 -14.48 -4.78 2.27
CA VAL A 68 -14.46 -5.52 1.01
C VAL A 68 -14.79 -7.00 1.25
N ARG A 69 -14.21 -7.62 2.27
CA ARG A 69 -14.55 -9.00 2.67
C ARG A 69 -16.02 -9.14 3.08
N GLY A 70 -16.54 -8.15 3.81
CA GLY A 70 -17.95 -8.10 4.18
C GLY A 70 -18.87 -7.98 2.95
N PHE A 71 -18.48 -7.19 1.96
CA PHE A 71 -19.20 -7.06 0.69
C PHE A 71 -19.20 -8.38 -0.09
N SER A 72 -18.03 -9.01 -0.28
CA SER A 72 -17.91 -10.28 -1.01
C SER A 72 -18.78 -11.40 -0.43
N ARG A 73 -18.91 -11.45 0.90
CA ARG A 73 -19.81 -12.43 1.57
C ARG A 73 -21.30 -12.16 1.30
N ARG A 74 -21.70 -10.88 1.20
CA ARG A 74 -23.11 -10.51 0.96
C ARG A 74 -23.50 -10.55 -0.51
N ARG A 75 -22.51 -10.43 -1.41
CA ARG A 75 -22.70 -10.43 -2.87
C ARG A 75 -21.79 -11.48 -3.51
N PRO A 76 -22.05 -12.80 -3.24
CA PRO A 76 -21.28 -13.88 -3.84
C PRO A 76 -21.43 -13.97 -5.36
N ASP A 77 -22.44 -13.29 -5.92
CA ASP A 77 -22.69 -13.14 -7.35
C ASP A 77 -21.76 -12.12 -8.03
N VAL A 78 -21.02 -11.33 -7.25
CA VAL A 78 -20.05 -10.34 -7.74
C VAL A 78 -18.63 -10.89 -7.63
N ALA A 79 -17.92 -10.93 -8.75
CA ALA A 79 -16.50 -11.27 -8.75
C ALA A 79 -15.70 -10.09 -8.19
N VAL A 80 -15.11 -10.28 -7.00
CA VAL A 80 -14.30 -9.25 -6.33
C VAL A 80 -12.82 -9.54 -6.55
N THR A 81 -12.11 -8.59 -7.16
CA THR A 81 -10.66 -8.62 -7.34
C THR A 81 -10.03 -7.53 -6.50
N VAL A 82 -9.11 -7.89 -5.62
CA VAL A 82 -8.36 -6.94 -4.79
C VAL A 82 -6.91 -6.90 -5.26
N LEU A 83 -6.41 -5.72 -5.57
CA LEU A 83 -5.03 -5.52 -6.03
C LEU A 83 -4.24 -4.79 -4.94
N TRP A 84 -3.28 -5.48 -4.34
CA TRP A 84 -2.36 -4.94 -3.35
C TRP A 84 -1.10 -4.42 -4.04
N PHE A 85 -1.09 -3.13 -4.28
CA PHE A 85 0.02 -2.49 -4.98
C PHE A 85 1.18 -2.16 -4.04
N ALA A 86 2.39 -2.42 -4.53
CA ALA A 86 3.62 -1.86 -3.98
C ALA A 86 3.67 -0.33 -4.18
N ASN A 87 4.73 0.32 -3.71
CA ASN A 87 4.88 1.77 -3.87
C ASN A 87 4.96 2.15 -5.36
N PHE A 88 4.15 3.12 -5.76
CA PHE A 88 4.12 3.59 -7.16
C PHE A 88 5.32 4.45 -7.49
N LEU A 89 5.93 4.19 -8.64
CA LEU A 89 6.91 5.05 -9.28
C LEU A 89 6.52 5.33 -10.72
N GLY A 90 6.89 6.48 -11.22
CA GLY A 90 6.70 6.85 -12.62
C GLY A 90 6.53 8.35 -12.83
N PRO A 91 6.48 8.80 -14.10
CA PRO A 91 6.23 10.19 -14.42
C PRO A 91 4.91 10.67 -13.81
N GLN A 92 4.90 11.87 -13.24
CA GLN A 92 3.72 12.52 -12.66
C GLN A 92 3.10 11.79 -11.43
N VAL A 93 3.77 10.75 -10.92
CA VAL A 93 3.33 10.11 -9.68
C VAL A 93 3.71 11.00 -8.50
N GLN A 94 2.71 11.47 -7.78
CA GLN A 94 2.86 12.24 -6.53
C GLN A 94 2.30 11.41 -5.38
N THR A 95 3.18 10.99 -4.48
CA THR A 95 2.85 10.27 -3.26
C THR A 95 3.75 10.77 -2.15
N ALA A 96 3.31 10.65 -0.90
CA ALA A 96 4.14 11.01 0.25
C ALA A 96 5.52 10.32 0.25
N PHE A 97 5.61 9.12 -0.37
CA PHE A 97 6.89 8.43 -0.52
C PHE A 97 7.78 9.06 -1.60
N VAL A 98 7.22 9.48 -2.73
CA VAL A 98 7.95 10.20 -3.78
C VAL A 98 8.41 11.57 -3.27
N ASP A 99 7.56 12.27 -2.52
CA ASP A 99 7.90 13.55 -1.88
C ASP A 99 9.07 13.36 -0.91
N TYR A 100 9.03 12.31 -0.09
CA TYR A 100 10.14 11.95 0.79
C TYR A 100 11.44 11.70 0.02
N LEU A 101 11.42 10.91 -1.06
CA LEU A 101 12.61 10.64 -1.90
C LEU A 101 13.12 11.90 -2.62
N SER A 102 12.31 12.92 -2.77
CA SER A 102 12.66 14.20 -3.40
C SER A 102 13.39 15.15 -2.46
N LEU A 103 13.44 14.85 -1.16
CA LEU A 103 14.17 15.66 -0.19
C LEU A 103 15.66 15.75 -0.54
N PRO A 104 16.31 16.88 -0.32
CA PRO A 104 17.74 17.04 -0.57
C PRO A 104 18.59 16.16 0.34
N VAL A 105 18.12 15.86 1.54
CA VAL A 105 18.72 14.95 2.52
C VAL A 105 17.63 14.03 3.03
N LEU A 106 17.88 12.71 3.01
CA LEU A 106 16.91 11.73 3.45
C LEU A 106 17.11 11.39 4.94
N PRO A 107 16.16 11.73 5.80
CA PRO A 107 16.18 11.26 7.18
C PRO A 107 15.91 9.76 7.20
N THR A 108 16.75 9.00 7.87
CA THR A 108 16.62 7.55 8.03
C THR A 108 16.54 7.20 9.50
N VAL A 109 16.00 6.05 9.85
CA VAL A 109 15.96 5.61 11.24
C VAL A 109 17.26 4.87 11.57
N LEU A 110 17.93 5.30 12.64
CA LEU A 110 19.18 4.70 13.10
C LEU A 110 19.00 3.18 13.36
N GLY A 111 19.85 2.39 12.69
CA GLY A 111 19.83 0.93 12.83
C GLY A 111 18.76 0.21 12.01
N PHE A 112 18.02 0.92 11.15
CA PHE A 112 16.99 0.31 10.31
C PHE A 112 17.12 0.73 8.84
N ASP A 113 17.21 -0.27 7.96
CA ASP A 113 17.30 -0.09 6.51
C ASP A 113 16.19 -0.92 5.83
N PRO A 114 14.97 -0.35 5.68
CA PRO A 114 13.83 -1.07 5.15
C PRO A 114 14.04 -1.52 3.72
N ARG A 115 13.57 -2.73 3.41
CA ARG A 115 13.46 -3.22 2.04
C ARG A 115 12.15 -2.74 1.43
N LEU A 116 12.25 -2.15 0.26
CA LEU A 116 11.14 -1.54 -0.45
C LEU A 116 10.98 -2.19 -1.81
N GLN A 117 9.75 -2.37 -2.20
CA GLN A 117 9.39 -2.84 -3.53
C GLN A 117 8.54 -1.78 -4.22
N PHE A 118 8.66 -1.70 -5.53
CA PHE A 118 8.02 -0.69 -6.34
C PHE A 118 7.25 -1.32 -7.49
N VAL A 119 6.33 -0.54 -8.04
CA VAL A 119 5.62 -0.86 -9.27
C VAL A 119 5.56 0.40 -10.14
N HIS A 120 5.83 0.24 -11.43
CA HIS A 120 5.72 1.36 -12.35
C HIS A 120 4.24 1.68 -12.61
N ILE A 121 3.92 2.97 -12.75
CA ILE A 121 2.51 3.42 -12.95
C ILE A 121 1.87 2.77 -14.18
N HIS A 122 2.62 2.49 -15.22
CA HIS A 122 2.13 1.78 -16.40
C HIS A 122 1.62 0.38 -16.04
N ASP A 123 2.37 -0.37 -15.21
CA ASP A 123 1.99 -1.73 -14.79
C ASP A 123 0.77 -1.71 -13.85
N VAL A 124 0.66 -0.65 -13.03
CA VAL A 124 -0.54 -0.40 -12.22
C VAL A 124 -1.78 -0.28 -13.10
N VAL A 125 -1.70 0.56 -14.16
CA VAL A 125 -2.82 0.75 -15.10
C VAL A 125 -3.14 -0.55 -15.83
N GLN A 126 -2.13 -1.29 -16.28
CA GLN A 126 -2.34 -2.59 -16.95
C GLN A 126 -2.99 -3.61 -16.03
N ALA A 127 -2.54 -3.72 -14.77
CA ALA A 127 -3.15 -4.65 -13.80
C ALA A 127 -4.63 -4.32 -13.56
N ILE A 128 -4.97 -3.03 -13.41
CA ILE A 128 -6.37 -2.59 -13.26
C ILE A 128 -7.18 -2.90 -14.52
N ARG A 129 -6.63 -2.68 -15.72
CA ARG A 129 -7.31 -2.98 -16.99
C ARG A 129 -7.60 -4.46 -17.14
N ILE A 130 -6.64 -5.33 -16.83
CA ILE A 130 -6.80 -6.78 -16.86
C ILE A 130 -7.90 -7.20 -15.87
N ALA A 131 -7.81 -6.74 -14.63
CA ALA A 131 -8.79 -7.06 -13.60
C ALA A 131 -10.21 -6.55 -13.91
N ALA A 132 -10.34 -5.43 -14.64
CA ALA A 132 -11.63 -4.89 -15.08
C ALA A 132 -12.16 -5.57 -16.35
N GLY A 133 -11.28 -6.00 -17.24
CA GLY A 133 -11.61 -6.66 -18.51
C GLY A 133 -12.09 -8.08 -18.34
N ASP A 134 -11.44 -8.84 -17.44
CA ASP A 134 -11.69 -10.25 -17.22
C ASP A 134 -12.11 -10.55 -15.78
N THR A 135 -12.57 -11.78 -15.53
CA THR A 135 -13.05 -12.20 -14.22
C THR A 135 -11.91 -12.94 -13.47
N HIS A 136 -11.29 -12.23 -12.56
CA HIS A 136 -10.18 -12.71 -11.73
C HIS A 136 -10.52 -12.51 -10.25
N PRO A 137 -11.47 -13.29 -9.66
CA PRO A 137 -11.79 -13.12 -8.25
C PRO A 137 -10.60 -13.55 -7.38
N GLY A 138 -10.32 -12.76 -6.36
CA GLY A 138 -9.21 -13.04 -5.45
C GLY A 138 -8.40 -11.80 -5.09
N THR A 139 -7.33 -12.01 -4.36
CA THR A 139 -6.38 -10.98 -3.96
C THR A 139 -5.04 -11.23 -4.63
N TYR A 140 -4.42 -10.18 -5.16
CA TYR A 140 -3.18 -10.26 -5.91
C TYR A 140 -2.21 -9.16 -5.48
N ASN A 141 -0.96 -9.53 -5.21
CA ASN A 141 0.14 -8.60 -5.08
C ASN A 141 0.56 -8.07 -6.46
N VAL A 142 0.66 -6.77 -6.59
CA VAL A 142 1.12 -6.13 -7.83
C VAL A 142 2.38 -5.31 -7.53
N ALA A 143 3.52 -5.85 -7.95
CA ALA A 143 4.82 -5.28 -7.70
C ALA A 143 5.77 -5.56 -8.86
N GLY A 144 6.74 -4.67 -9.06
CA GLY A 144 7.85 -4.92 -9.99
C GLY A 144 8.86 -5.93 -9.42
N PRO A 145 9.76 -6.44 -10.25
CA PRO A 145 10.75 -7.41 -9.83
C PRO A 145 11.79 -6.81 -8.87
N GLY A 146 12.20 -7.60 -7.87
CA GLY A 146 13.26 -7.26 -6.94
C GLY A 146 12.86 -6.26 -5.85
N THR A 147 13.74 -6.11 -4.89
CA THR A 147 13.61 -5.17 -3.75
C THR A 147 14.87 -4.34 -3.63
N LEU A 148 14.75 -3.13 -3.11
CA LEU A 148 15.87 -2.26 -2.79
C LEU A 148 15.78 -1.83 -1.34
N THR A 149 16.93 -1.76 -0.66
CA THR A 149 16.96 -1.10 0.65
C THR A 149 16.92 0.42 0.49
N LEU A 150 16.47 1.12 1.52
CA LEU A 150 16.43 2.58 1.50
C LEU A 150 17.82 3.18 1.26
N SER A 151 18.86 2.60 1.84
CA SER A 151 20.25 3.03 1.62
C SER A 151 20.69 2.87 0.16
N GLN A 152 20.27 1.78 -0.49
CA GLN A 152 20.54 1.58 -1.92
C GLN A 152 19.80 2.61 -2.79
N ILE A 153 18.56 2.94 -2.43
CA ILE A 153 17.77 3.96 -3.13
C ILE A 153 18.43 5.34 -2.98
N ALA A 154 18.77 5.74 -1.74
CA ALA A 154 19.43 7.00 -1.47
C ALA A 154 20.72 7.17 -2.29
N ARG A 155 21.55 6.11 -2.32
CA ARG A 155 22.78 6.08 -3.12
C ARG A 155 22.52 6.25 -4.63
N ARG A 156 21.52 5.56 -5.17
CA ARG A 156 21.15 5.67 -6.59
C ARG A 156 20.61 7.05 -6.96
N LEU A 157 19.93 7.70 -6.03
CA LEU A 157 19.41 9.06 -6.18
C LEU A 157 20.48 10.15 -5.92
N GLY A 158 21.68 9.76 -5.45
CA GLY A 158 22.72 10.71 -5.05
C GLY A 158 22.32 11.55 -3.82
N ARG A 159 21.44 11.01 -2.96
CA ARG A 159 20.93 11.73 -1.79
C ARG A 159 21.72 11.32 -0.54
N PRO A 160 22.29 12.27 0.23
CA PRO A 160 22.86 11.98 1.53
C PRO A 160 21.77 11.56 2.52
N THR A 161 22.13 10.72 3.47
CA THR A 161 21.21 10.26 4.51
C THR A 161 21.64 10.77 5.88
N VAL A 162 20.69 11.12 6.75
CA VAL A 162 20.92 11.47 8.15
C VAL A 162 20.18 10.49 9.05
N PRO A 163 20.89 9.66 9.80
CA PRO A 163 20.26 8.73 10.74
C PRO A 163 19.69 9.47 11.95
N ILE A 164 18.44 9.19 12.27
CA ILE A 164 17.69 9.80 13.36
C ILE A 164 17.29 8.71 14.35
N PRO A 165 17.46 8.92 15.66
CA PRO A 165 16.95 8.00 16.65
C PRO A 165 15.44 7.79 16.54
N ALA A 166 14.95 6.56 16.71
CA ALA A 166 13.53 6.22 16.52
C ALA A 166 12.57 7.10 17.35
N PHE A 167 12.97 7.49 18.58
CA PHE A 167 12.16 8.38 19.42
C PHE A 167 12.00 9.81 18.88
N ALA A 168 12.96 10.27 18.08
CA ALA A 168 12.95 11.61 17.51
C ALA A 168 12.15 11.69 16.18
N THR A 169 11.76 10.57 15.59
CA THR A 169 10.97 10.53 14.35
C THR A 169 9.59 11.18 14.51
N SER A 170 9.09 11.28 15.74
CA SER A 170 7.79 11.92 16.03
C SER A 170 7.79 13.44 15.82
N ALA A 171 8.95 14.07 15.86
CA ALA A 171 9.10 15.51 15.72
C ALA A 171 9.21 15.98 14.25
N LEU A 172 9.29 15.05 13.29
CA LEU A 172 9.47 15.35 11.88
C LEU A 172 8.16 15.08 11.12
N PRO A 173 7.44 16.12 10.68
CA PRO A 173 6.14 15.98 10.02
C PRO A 173 6.22 15.17 8.71
N ASP A 174 7.29 15.31 7.95
CA ASP A 174 7.46 14.66 6.64
C ASP A 174 7.96 13.21 6.74
N VAL A 175 8.37 12.77 7.93
CA VAL A 175 8.75 11.37 8.23
C VAL A 175 7.55 10.53 8.67
N VAL A 176 6.34 11.11 8.68
CA VAL A 176 5.08 10.42 9.04
C VAL A 176 4.87 9.17 8.18
N TYR A 177 5.36 9.16 6.94
CA TYR A 177 5.31 7.95 6.11
C TYR A 177 6.14 6.80 6.71
N PHE A 178 7.27 7.10 7.36
CA PHE A 178 8.06 6.11 8.09
C PHE A 178 7.35 5.57 9.32
N LYS A 179 6.54 6.38 10.01
CA LYS A 179 5.71 5.90 11.13
C LYS A 179 4.65 4.89 10.73
N SER A 180 4.21 4.91 9.48
CA SER A 180 3.27 3.91 8.97
C SER A 180 3.96 2.63 8.51
N LEU A 181 5.31 2.66 8.42
CA LEU A 181 6.16 1.50 8.11
C LEU A 181 6.79 0.88 9.39
N TYR A 182 6.51 1.40 10.57
CA TYR A 182 6.87 0.90 11.89
C TYR A 182 5.56 0.75 12.73
#